data_f56cd1a4b7420c3ef02833529a2c5254
#
_entry.id   f56cd1a4b7420c3ef02833529a2c5254
#
_cell.length_a   1.000
_cell.length_b   1.000
_cell.length_c   1.000
_cell.angle_alpha   90.00
_cell.angle_beta   90.00
_cell.angle_gamma   90.00
#
_symmetry.space_group_name_H-M   'P 1'
#
loop_
_entity.id
_entity.type
_entity.pdbx_description
1 polymer ?
#
loop_
_entity_poly.entity_id
_entity_poly.type
_entity_poly.pdbx_seq_one_letter_code
_entity_poly.pdbx_strand_id
1 'polypeptide(L)'
;MTQQQSVRFAHHHWDVAATLRLPEGFDAGKHYAAIVCAHPISSCKEQTAGAVYAEALTRAGFITLTFDASTQGESGGEPRFSEDPATRVEDFRCAVDYLVTLPFVDADSIGVLGVCGGGGYAVNAAMTERRFKAVATVVAANYGRILRQGDLTPDAALKTLEAIAAQRTAEACGADTMVTGYIPGSEAEREQAGLHDIDIVEAVQYYTTARGQQPGSPNKLRMSSLGPAMNWDAFAFAELLLTQPLHIVIGGGAPGAFGSYRDGFELFGRARSQQKRLQIVEGASHYDLYDQPDATGQALAQIVPFFRQHLAQA
;
A
#
# COMPACT_ATOMS: atom_id res chain seq x y z
N MET A 1 10.31 -14.31 -21.12
CA MET A 1 9.57 -13.08 -20.71
C MET A 1 8.55 -13.47 -19.64
N THR A 2 8.40 -12.65 -18.61
CA THR A 2 7.31 -12.80 -17.62
C THR A 2 5.96 -12.69 -18.31
N GLN A 3 4.96 -13.45 -17.85
CA GLN A 3 3.59 -13.38 -18.35
C GLN A 3 2.75 -12.55 -17.38
N GLN A 4 1.82 -11.76 -17.90
CA GLN A 4 0.91 -10.95 -17.12
C GLN A 4 -0.53 -11.24 -17.53
N GLN A 5 -1.42 -11.40 -16.55
CA GLN A 5 -2.82 -11.71 -16.76
C GLN A 5 -3.68 -10.76 -15.92
N SER A 6 -4.67 -10.12 -16.54
CA SER A 6 -5.72 -9.43 -15.81
C SER A 6 -6.68 -10.47 -15.23
N VAL A 7 -6.88 -10.39 -13.92
CA VAL A 7 -7.74 -11.32 -13.19
C VAL A 7 -8.68 -10.54 -12.25
N ARG A 8 -9.69 -11.20 -11.75
CA ARG A 8 -10.56 -10.68 -10.69
C ARG A 8 -10.68 -11.74 -9.61
N PHE A 9 -10.76 -11.29 -8.37
CA PHE A 9 -11.08 -12.17 -7.25
C PHE A 9 -12.25 -11.60 -6.45
N ALA A 10 -13.02 -12.50 -5.84
CA ALA A 10 -14.21 -12.13 -5.08
C ALA A 10 -13.83 -11.43 -3.77
N HIS A 11 -14.45 -10.30 -3.51
CA HIS A 11 -14.68 -9.73 -2.19
C HIS A 11 -16.13 -10.02 -1.79
N HIS A 12 -16.54 -9.78 -0.56
CA HIS A 12 -17.87 -10.20 -0.07
C HIS A 12 -19.07 -9.86 -0.99
N HIS A 13 -19.04 -8.71 -1.66
CA HIS A 13 -20.17 -8.21 -2.45
C HIS A 13 -19.77 -7.70 -3.84
N TRP A 14 -18.50 -7.73 -4.18
CA TRP A 14 -17.98 -7.25 -5.48
C TRP A 14 -16.70 -7.97 -5.85
N ASP A 15 -16.23 -7.73 -7.05
CA ASP A 15 -14.94 -8.25 -7.50
C ASP A 15 -13.84 -7.18 -7.38
N VAL A 16 -12.67 -7.62 -6.98
CA VAL A 16 -11.45 -6.84 -6.94
C VAL A 16 -10.66 -7.09 -8.22
N ALA A 17 -10.31 -6.03 -8.93
CA ALA A 17 -9.51 -6.11 -10.15
C ALA A 17 -8.03 -6.25 -9.80
N ALA A 18 -7.35 -7.21 -10.43
CA ALA A 18 -5.97 -7.55 -10.11
C ALA A 18 -5.17 -7.90 -11.36
N THR A 19 -3.86 -7.89 -11.19
CA THR A 19 -2.88 -8.38 -12.18
C THR A 19 -2.06 -9.50 -11.55
N LEU A 20 -2.19 -10.69 -12.10
CA LEU A 20 -1.36 -11.86 -11.79
C LEU A 20 -0.16 -11.87 -12.73
N ARG A 21 1.05 -11.97 -12.17
CA ARG A 21 2.28 -12.11 -12.95
C ARG A 21 2.94 -13.45 -12.66
N LEU A 22 3.34 -14.14 -13.73
CA LEU A 22 3.99 -15.43 -13.69
C LEU A 22 5.46 -15.28 -14.11
N PRO A 23 6.41 -15.97 -13.44
CA PRO A 23 7.83 -15.84 -13.70
C PRO A 23 8.21 -16.35 -15.10
N GLU A 24 9.39 -15.97 -15.56
CA GLU A 24 9.94 -16.50 -16.81
C GLU A 24 10.14 -18.03 -16.69
N GLY A 25 9.78 -18.74 -17.74
CA GLY A 25 9.83 -20.21 -17.74
C GLY A 25 8.79 -20.87 -16.81
N PHE A 26 7.69 -20.16 -16.52
CA PHE A 26 6.58 -20.70 -15.73
C PHE A 26 6.12 -22.06 -16.25
N ASP A 27 5.97 -23.03 -15.35
CA ASP A 27 5.50 -24.39 -15.60
C ASP A 27 4.34 -24.69 -14.64
N ALA A 28 3.14 -24.87 -15.18
CA ALA A 28 1.94 -25.15 -14.39
C ALA A 28 1.99 -26.47 -13.59
N GLY A 29 2.94 -27.35 -13.87
CA GLY A 29 3.18 -28.57 -13.10
C GLY A 29 4.06 -28.36 -11.85
N LYS A 30 4.56 -27.16 -11.63
CA LYS A 30 5.38 -26.79 -10.46
C LYS A 30 4.61 -25.92 -9.50
N HIS A 31 5.07 -25.88 -8.24
CA HIS A 31 4.57 -24.97 -7.23
C HIS A 31 5.50 -23.79 -7.04
N TYR A 32 4.94 -22.60 -6.83
CA TYR A 32 5.68 -21.35 -6.69
C TYR A 32 5.25 -20.63 -5.42
N ALA A 33 6.21 -20.00 -4.75
CA ALA A 33 5.90 -19.00 -3.75
C ALA A 33 5.23 -17.78 -4.40
N ALA A 34 4.25 -17.20 -3.72
CA ALA A 34 3.50 -16.05 -4.21
C ALA A 34 3.63 -14.83 -3.29
N ILE A 35 3.59 -13.63 -3.87
CA ILE A 35 3.69 -12.38 -3.11
C ILE A 35 2.54 -11.45 -3.52
N VAL A 36 1.73 -11.04 -2.55
CA VAL A 36 0.74 -9.99 -2.71
C VAL A 36 1.45 -8.63 -2.61
N CYS A 37 1.31 -7.78 -3.62
CA CYS A 37 1.95 -6.46 -3.67
C CYS A 37 0.90 -5.36 -3.64
N ALA A 38 0.89 -4.57 -2.57
CA ALA A 38 -0.13 -3.56 -2.33
C ALA A 38 0.36 -2.14 -2.62
N HIS A 39 -0.45 -1.40 -3.34
CA HIS A 39 -0.20 -0.03 -3.77
C HIS A 39 -0.41 1.02 -2.66
N PRO A 40 0.21 2.21 -2.78
CA PRO A 40 -0.02 3.36 -1.90
C PRO A 40 -1.49 3.80 -1.83
N ILE A 41 -1.80 4.68 -0.87
CA ILE A 41 -3.06 5.45 -0.89
C ILE A 41 -3.13 6.24 -2.20
N SER A 42 -4.33 6.37 -2.76
CA SER A 42 -4.55 7.12 -4.03
C SER A 42 -3.88 6.52 -5.28
N SER A 43 -3.29 5.34 -5.17
CA SER A 43 -2.58 4.64 -6.25
C SER A 43 -3.44 3.53 -6.88
N CYS A 44 -2.87 2.80 -7.85
CA CYS A 44 -3.47 1.64 -8.48
C CYS A 44 -2.44 0.54 -8.73
N LYS A 45 -2.92 -0.63 -9.17
CA LYS A 45 -2.12 -1.84 -9.41
C LYS A 45 -1.03 -1.70 -10.48
N GLU A 46 -1.13 -0.70 -11.37
CA GLU A 46 -0.17 -0.43 -12.44
C GLU A 46 1.00 0.46 -11.99
N GLN A 47 0.89 1.14 -10.86
CA GLN A 47 1.92 2.06 -10.36
C GLN A 47 3.00 1.34 -9.58
N THR A 48 3.76 2.01 -8.73
CA THR A 48 4.98 1.54 -8.06
C THR A 48 4.95 0.08 -7.58
N ALA A 49 3.90 -0.35 -6.88
CA ALA A 49 3.81 -1.72 -6.37
C ALA A 49 3.78 -2.77 -7.49
N GLY A 50 3.13 -2.44 -8.61
CA GLY A 50 3.04 -3.30 -9.80
C GLY A 50 4.21 -3.15 -10.74
N ALA A 51 4.49 -1.92 -11.17
CA ALA A 51 5.47 -1.63 -12.21
C ALA A 51 6.92 -1.81 -11.76
N VAL A 52 7.20 -1.68 -10.45
CA VAL A 52 8.56 -1.79 -9.90
C VAL A 52 8.72 -3.06 -9.08
N TYR A 53 8.01 -3.15 -7.96
CA TYR A 53 8.28 -4.21 -6.98
C TYR A 53 7.74 -5.58 -7.43
N ALA A 54 6.48 -5.68 -7.87
CA ALA A 54 5.92 -6.94 -8.33
C ALA A 54 6.63 -7.45 -9.57
N GLU A 55 6.98 -6.57 -10.52
CA GLU A 55 7.72 -6.98 -11.71
C GLU A 55 9.11 -7.53 -11.36
N ALA A 56 9.84 -6.86 -10.46
CA ALA A 56 11.17 -7.32 -10.03
C ALA A 56 11.08 -8.66 -9.27
N LEU A 57 10.09 -8.83 -8.39
CA LEU A 57 9.86 -10.08 -7.69
C LEU A 57 9.45 -11.21 -8.65
N THR A 58 8.66 -10.90 -9.68
CA THR A 58 8.32 -11.89 -10.71
C THR A 58 9.55 -12.33 -11.50
N ARG A 59 10.43 -11.41 -11.88
CA ARG A 59 11.72 -11.74 -12.50
C ARG A 59 12.63 -12.56 -11.59
N ALA A 60 12.49 -12.42 -10.27
CA ALA A 60 13.21 -13.19 -9.28
C ALA A 60 12.67 -14.63 -9.07
N GLY A 61 11.57 -15.00 -9.74
CA GLY A 61 10.98 -16.33 -9.74
C GLY A 61 9.69 -16.49 -8.92
N PHE A 62 9.16 -15.42 -8.31
CA PHE A 62 7.91 -15.46 -7.57
C PHE A 62 6.70 -15.24 -8.49
N ILE A 63 5.56 -15.81 -8.11
CA ILE A 63 4.26 -15.35 -8.61
C ILE A 63 3.93 -14.05 -7.84
N THR A 64 3.45 -13.02 -8.54
CA THR A 64 3.00 -11.80 -7.86
C THR A 64 1.57 -11.44 -8.23
N LEU A 65 0.83 -10.94 -7.24
CA LEU A 65 -0.52 -10.44 -7.41
C LEU A 65 -0.57 -8.98 -6.94
N THR A 66 -0.89 -8.08 -7.86
CA THR A 66 -1.22 -6.68 -7.54
C THR A 66 -2.71 -6.45 -7.77
N PHE A 67 -3.35 -5.61 -6.98
CA PHE A 67 -4.78 -5.35 -7.10
C PHE A 67 -5.09 -3.87 -6.88
N ASP A 68 -6.17 -3.38 -7.49
CA ASP A 68 -6.77 -2.12 -7.09
C ASP A 68 -7.57 -2.34 -5.81
N ALA A 69 -7.41 -1.49 -4.84
CA ALA A 69 -8.19 -1.56 -3.62
C ALA A 69 -9.69 -1.48 -3.90
N SER A 70 -10.49 -2.13 -3.10
CA SER A 70 -11.95 -1.99 -3.13
C SER A 70 -12.36 -0.53 -3.19
N THR A 71 -13.38 -0.20 -3.96
CA THR A 71 -13.89 1.15 -4.27
C THR A 71 -12.98 2.03 -5.14
N GLN A 72 -11.77 1.58 -5.47
CA GLN A 72 -10.77 2.31 -6.25
C GLN A 72 -10.51 1.65 -7.62
N GLY A 73 -9.86 2.38 -8.52
CA GLY A 73 -9.44 1.86 -9.83
C GLY A 73 -10.53 1.10 -10.56
N GLU A 74 -10.20 -0.11 -11.04
CA GLU A 74 -11.13 -1.02 -11.72
C GLU A 74 -11.86 -2.00 -10.79
N SER A 75 -11.56 -1.98 -9.48
CA SER A 75 -12.26 -2.78 -8.48
C SER A 75 -13.67 -2.28 -8.24
N GLY A 76 -14.56 -3.19 -7.88
CA GLY A 76 -15.91 -2.89 -7.46
C GLY A 76 -15.97 -2.23 -6.08
N GLY A 77 -17.17 -2.13 -5.55
CA GLY A 77 -17.48 -1.57 -4.24
C GLY A 77 -18.05 -0.16 -4.33
N GLU A 78 -19.09 0.05 -3.55
CA GLU A 78 -19.77 1.33 -3.39
C GLU A 78 -19.86 1.68 -1.90
N PRO A 79 -19.79 2.96 -1.55
CA PRO A 79 -19.61 4.11 -2.44
C PRO A 79 -18.18 4.23 -2.95
N ARG A 80 -18.03 4.67 -4.21
CA ARG A 80 -16.70 4.86 -4.85
C ARG A 80 -15.83 5.86 -4.09
N PHE A 81 -14.52 5.69 -4.26
CA PHE A 81 -13.48 6.55 -3.69
C PHE A 81 -13.48 6.61 -2.15
N SER A 82 -14.06 5.59 -1.52
CA SER A 82 -13.98 5.44 -0.06
C SER A 82 -12.62 4.87 0.35
N GLU A 83 -12.06 5.41 1.43
CA GLU A 83 -10.85 4.86 2.06
C GLU A 83 -11.25 4.31 3.43
N ASP A 84 -11.61 3.04 3.46
CA ASP A 84 -12.02 2.32 4.67
C ASP A 84 -10.98 1.27 5.06
N PRO A 85 -10.33 1.41 6.23
CA PRO A 85 -9.26 0.50 6.63
C PRO A 85 -9.69 -0.96 6.77
N ALA A 86 -10.90 -1.22 7.21
CA ALA A 86 -11.38 -2.60 7.38
C ALA A 86 -11.54 -3.27 6.01
N THR A 87 -12.13 -2.58 5.06
CA THR A 87 -12.28 -3.05 3.68
C THR A 87 -10.89 -3.24 3.02
N ARG A 88 -9.98 -2.30 3.21
CA ARG A 88 -8.61 -2.41 2.68
C ARG A 88 -7.85 -3.61 3.24
N VAL A 89 -8.00 -3.92 4.51
CA VAL A 89 -7.38 -5.09 5.15
C VAL A 89 -8.03 -6.39 4.65
N GLU A 90 -9.34 -6.39 4.41
CA GLU A 90 -10.04 -7.56 3.86
C GLU A 90 -9.65 -7.86 2.41
N ASP A 91 -9.34 -6.86 1.59
CA ASP A 91 -8.81 -7.08 0.24
C ASP A 91 -7.58 -8.03 0.23
N PHE A 92 -6.70 -7.93 1.25
CA PHE A 92 -5.54 -8.82 1.36
C PHE A 92 -5.93 -10.27 1.66
N ARG A 93 -6.93 -10.50 2.51
CA ARG A 93 -7.42 -11.85 2.81
C ARG A 93 -8.04 -12.48 1.57
N CYS A 94 -8.88 -11.73 0.87
CA CYS A 94 -9.48 -12.15 -0.40
C CYS A 94 -8.41 -12.42 -1.48
N ALA A 95 -7.34 -11.63 -1.52
CA ALA A 95 -6.20 -11.88 -2.42
C ALA A 95 -5.51 -13.23 -2.10
N VAL A 96 -5.32 -13.56 -0.83
CA VAL A 96 -4.78 -14.88 -0.42
C VAL A 96 -5.78 -15.99 -0.73
N ASP A 97 -7.08 -15.79 -0.49
CA ASP A 97 -8.12 -16.77 -0.85
C ASP A 97 -8.07 -17.11 -2.35
N TYR A 98 -7.90 -16.10 -3.19
CA TYR A 98 -7.71 -16.32 -4.64
C TYR A 98 -6.42 -17.08 -4.93
N LEU A 99 -5.30 -16.68 -4.37
CA LEU A 99 -3.99 -17.32 -4.65
C LEU A 99 -3.99 -18.80 -4.30
N VAL A 100 -4.58 -19.20 -3.18
CA VAL A 100 -4.61 -20.62 -2.78
C VAL A 100 -5.52 -21.50 -3.65
N THR A 101 -6.37 -20.90 -4.49
CA THR A 101 -7.15 -21.66 -5.49
C THR A 101 -6.33 -22.01 -6.75
N LEU A 102 -5.18 -21.37 -6.94
CA LEU A 102 -4.33 -21.60 -8.11
C LEU A 102 -3.46 -22.85 -7.88
N PRO A 103 -3.56 -23.88 -8.71
CA PRO A 103 -2.90 -25.17 -8.46
C PRO A 103 -1.37 -25.11 -8.47
N PHE A 104 -0.82 -24.04 -8.99
CA PHE A 104 0.63 -23.79 -9.07
C PHE A 104 1.15 -22.84 -7.99
N VAL A 105 0.32 -22.41 -7.05
CA VAL A 105 0.73 -21.60 -5.89
C VAL A 105 0.96 -22.54 -4.70
N ASP A 106 2.10 -22.39 -4.05
CA ASP A 106 2.36 -23.02 -2.76
C ASP A 106 1.66 -22.23 -1.66
N ALA A 107 0.59 -22.78 -1.10
CA ALA A 107 -0.22 -22.15 -0.06
C ALA A 107 0.55 -21.89 1.25
N ASP A 108 1.65 -22.60 1.48
CA ASP A 108 2.53 -22.42 2.64
C ASP A 108 3.66 -21.42 2.41
N SER A 109 3.76 -20.85 1.21
CA SER A 109 4.82 -19.95 0.78
C SER A 109 4.26 -18.62 0.21
N ILE A 110 3.35 -17.98 0.94
CA ILE A 110 2.76 -16.69 0.54
C ILE A 110 3.35 -15.56 1.36
N GLY A 111 3.86 -14.51 0.69
CA GLY A 111 4.36 -13.29 1.27
C GLY A 111 3.50 -12.07 0.94
N VAL A 112 3.78 -10.98 1.61
CA VAL A 112 3.15 -9.68 1.32
C VAL A 112 4.20 -8.57 1.27
N LEU A 113 4.08 -7.70 0.28
CA LEU A 113 4.83 -6.44 0.17
C LEU A 113 3.85 -5.28 0.05
N GLY A 114 4.04 -4.25 0.84
CA GLY A 114 3.23 -3.04 0.73
C GLY A 114 4.08 -1.78 0.62
N VAL A 115 3.64 -0.85 -0.24
CA VAL A 115 4.29 0.44 -0.44
C VAL A 115 3.44 1.54 0.17
N CYS A 116 4.04 2.45 0.92
CA CYS A 116 3.39 3.59 1.57
C CYS A 116 2.17 3.15 2.43
N GLY A 117 0.99 3.70 2.22
CA GLY A 117 -0.24 3.27 2.91
C GLY A 117 -0.54 1.78 2.70
N GLY A 118 -0.23 1.23 1.51
CA GLY A 118 -0.28 -0.23 1.28
C GLY A 118 0.60 -1.02 2.24
N GLY A 119 1.74 -0.45 2.67
CA GLY A 119 2.60 -1.04 3.70
C GLY A 119 1.94 -1.08 5.07
N GLY A 120 1.26 -0.01 5.47
CA GLY A 120 0.47 0.01 6.70
C GLY A 120 -0.63 -1.04 6.70
N TYR A 121 -1.39 -1.13 5.60
CA TYR A 121 -2.45 -2.15 5.44
C TYR A 121 -1.90 -3.57 5.40
N ALA A 122 -0.79 -3.80 4.69
CA ALA A 122 -0.13 -5.11 4.62
C ALA A 122 0.30 -5.61 6.01
N VAL A 123 0.88 -4.74 6.82
CA VAL A 123 1.26 -5.04 8.22
C VAL A 123 0.03 -5.40 9.04
N ASN A 124 -1.03 -4.59 8.96
CA ASN A 124 -2.26 -4.84 9.70
C ASN A 124 -2.91 -6.16 9.28
N ALA A 125 -3.00 -6.43 7.99
CA ALA A 125 -3.52 -7.70 7.47
C ALA A 125 -2.69 -8.90 7.98
N ALA A 126 -1.36 -8.84 7.91
CA ALA A 126 -0.47 -9.92 8.30
C ALA A 126 -0.58 -10.30 9.79
N MET A 127 -0.99 -9.38 10.66
CA MET A 127 -1.21 -9.69 12.09
C MET A 127 -2.29 -10.75 12.30
N THR A 128 -3.32 -10.78 11.45
CA THR A 128 -4.45 -11.70 11.58
C THR A 128 -4.57 -12.70 10.42
N GLU A 129 -3.97 -12.42 9.27
CA GLU A 129 -3.88 -13.34 8.14
C GLU A 129 -2.60 -14.19 8.24
N ARG A 130 -2.74 -15.36 8.84
CA ARG A 130 -1.59 -16.21 9.18
C ARG A 130 -1.01 -17.02 8.00
N ARG A 131 -1.66 -16.97 6.84
CA ARG A 131 -1.12 -17.53 5.59
C ARG A 131 0.01 -16.67 5.02
N PHE A 132 0.12 -15.39 5.39
CA PHE A 132 1.34 -14.62 5.13
C PHE A 132 2.50 -15.12 5.99
N LYS A 133 3.56 -15.62 5.36
CA LYS A 133 4.75 -16.16 6.02
C LYS A 133 5.90 -15.15 6.13
N ALA A 134 5.90 -14.11 5.30
CA ALA A 134 6.89 -13.04 5.32
C ALA A 134 6.26 -11.70 4.92
N VAL A 135 6.70 -10.63 5.55
CA VAL A 135 6.18 -9.26 5.34
C VAL A 135 7.32 -8.33 4.96
N ALA A 136 7.18 -7.62 3.84
CA ALA A 136 8.08 -6.54 3.48
C ALA A 136 7.30 -5.23 3.31
N THR A 137 7.90 -4.12 3.72
CA THR A 137 7.32 -2.79 3.53
C THR A 137 8.32 -1.84 2.93
N VAL A 138 7.87 -0.95 2.08
CA VAL A 138 8.65 0.12 1.50
C VAL A 138 7.97 1.44 1.83
N VAL A 139 8.68 2.31 2.52
CA VAL A 139 8.19 3.62 3.03
C VAL A 139 6.78 3.51 3.63
N ALA A 140 6.54 2.45 4.43
CA ALA A 140 5.23 2.21 5.01
C ALA A 140 4.71 3.43 5.75
N ALA A 141 3.43 3.71 5.54
CA ALA A 141 2.77 4.85 6.16
C ALA A 141 1.55 4.41 6.98
N ASN A 142 1.47 4.87 8.20
CA ASN A 142 0.30 4.72 9.06
C ASN A 142 -0.72 5.81 8.74
N TYR A 143 -1.66 5.50 7.85
CA TYR A 143 -2.59 6.47 7.30
C TYR A 143 -3.42 7.18 8.37
N GLY A 144 -3.89 6.47 9.37
CA GLY A 144 -4.63 7.09 10.48
C GLY A 144 -3.77 8.09 11.28
N ARG A 145 -2.48 7.79 11.50
CA ARG A 145 -1.54 8.74 12.09
C ARG A 145 -1.37 9.99 11.21
N ILE A 146 -1.20 9.81 9.90
CA ILE A 146 -1.07 10.93 8.96
C ILE A 146 -2.28 11.86 9.09
N LEU A 147 -3.49 11.31 9.06
CA LEU A 147 -4.72 12.11 9.18
C LEU A 147 -4.86 12.83 10.53
N ARG A 148 -4.33 12.26 11.62
CA ARG A 148 -4.39 12.86 12.96
C ARG A 148 -3.28 13.88 13.24
N GLN A 149 -2.14 13.76 12.57
CA GLN A 149 -0.92 14.49 12.92
C GLN A 149 -0.32 15.26 11.73
N GLY A 150 -1.00 15.33 10.60
CA GLY A 150 -0.46 15.89 9.36
C GLY A 150 0.04 17.34 9.49
N ASP A 151 -0.61 18.16 10.32
CA ASP A 151 -0.19 19.53 10.61
C ASP A 151 0.36 19.72 12.03
N LEU A 152 0.61 18.63 12.74
CA LEU A 152 1.18 18.59 14.09
C LEU A 152 0.31 19.24 15.17
N THR A 153 -0.95 19.59 14.88
CA THR A 153 -1.88 20.15 15.87
C THR A 153 -3.10 19.25 16.08
N PRO A 154 -3.47 18.94 17.34
CA PRO A 154 -4.69 18.18 17.64
C PRO A 154 -5.96 18.89 17.14
N ASP A 155 -5.95 20.22 17.11
CA ASP A 155 -7.10 21.02 16.69
C ASP A 155 -7.46 20.83 15.22
N ALA A 156 -6.48 20.61 14.34
CA ALA A 156 -6.75 20.35 12.93
C ALA A 156 -7.46 19.01 12.72
N ALA A 157 -7.06 17.98 13.45
CA ALA A 157 -7.74 16.68 13.42
C ALA A 157 -9.20 16.81 13.89
N LEU A 158 -9.47 17.56 14.96
CA LEU A 158 -10.82 17.81 15.46
C LEU A 158 -11.67 18.59 14.43
N LYS A 159 -11.12 19.65 13.84
CA LYS A 159 -11.79 20.41 12.77
C LYS A 159 -12.12 19.54 11.56
N THR A 160 -11.21 18.64 11.18
CA THR A 160 -11.45 17.68 10.09
C THR A 160 -12.61 16.75 10.44
N LEU A 161 -12.68 16.23 11.67
CA LEU A 161 -13.79 15.38 12.12
C LEU A 161 -15.12 16.15 12.14
N GLU A 162 -15.12 17.41 12.57
CA GLU A 162 -16.30 18.29 12.52
C GLU A 162 -16.76 18.51 11.06
N ALA A 163 -15.83 18.78 10.15
CA ALA A 163 -16.14 18.93 8.73
C ALA A 163 -16.71 17.63 8.11
N ILE A 164 -16.13 16.47 8.46
CA ILE A 164 -16.66 15.16 8.06
C ILE A 164 -18.09 14.96 8.58
N ALA A 165 -18.36 15.30 9.85
CA ALA A 165 -19.68 15.18 10.46
C ALA A 165 -20.72 16.10 9.77
N ALA A 166 -20.33 17.34 9.48
CA ALA A 166 -21.17 18.28 8.74
C ALA A 166 -21.50 17.78 7.33
N GLN A 167 -20.49 17.27 6.60
CA GLN A 167 -20.66 16.71 5.27
C GLN A 167 -21.57 15.47 5.28
N ARG A 168 -21.39 14.56 6.24
CA ARG A 168 -22.26 13.39 6.40
C ARG A 168 -23.73 13.81 6.67
N THR A 169 -23.93 14.83 7.47
CA THR A 169 -25.27 15.39 7.72
C THR A 169 -25.88 15.94 6.44
N ALA A 170 -25.11 16.72 5.68
CA ALA A 170 -25.57 17.27 4.40
C ALA A 170 -25.94 16.16 3.40
N GLU A 171 -25.09 15.13 3.23
CA GLU A 171 -25.37 13.97 2.38
C GLU A 171 -26.65 13.22 2.83
N ALA A 172 -26.84 13.02 4.13
CA ALA A 172 -28.04 12.38 4.66
C ALA A 172 -29.32 13.21 4.41
N CYS A 173 -29.18 14.53 4.28
CA CYS A 173 -30.26 15.46 3.93
C CYS A 173 -30.41 15.67 2.41
N GLY A 174 -29.72 14.90 1.56
CA GLY A 174 -29.89 14.93 0.12
C GLY A 174 -28.89 15.79 -0.64
N ALA A 175 -27.85 16.30 0.00
CA ALA A 175 -26.76 16.97 -0.71
C ALA A 175 -25.87 15.95 -1.44
N ASP A 176 -25.17 16.43 -2.48
CA ASP A 176 -24.21 15.63 -3.23
C ASP A 176 -23.04 15.17 -2.35
N THR A 177 -22.50 14.00 -2.68
CA THR A 177 -21.28 13.46 -2.08
C THR A 177 -20.09 14.36 -2.40
N MET A 178 -19.37 14.80 -1.36
CA MET A 178 -18.14 15.55 -1.56
C MET A 178 -16.97 14.60 -1.87
N VAL A 179 -16.42 14.74 -3.07
CA VAL A 179 -15.20 14.05 -3.51
C VAL A 179 -14.09 15.09 -3.65
N THR A 180 -13.00 14.86 -2.94
CA THR A 180 -11.79 15.72 -2.94
C THR A 180 -10.60 14.98 -3.53
N GLY A 181 -9.43 15.64 -3.65
CA GLY A 181 -8.15 14.98 -3.91
C GLY A 181 -7.46 14.55 -2.61
N TYR A 182 -6.60 13.57 -2.70
CA TYR A 182 -5.63 13.22 -1.64
C TYR A 182 -4.49 14.23 -1.58
N ILE A 183 -4.12 14.76 -2.73
CA ILE A 183 -3.05 15.73 -2.95
C ILE A 183 -3.55 16.82 -3.91
N PRO A 184 -2.85 17.97 -4.05
CA PRO A 184 -3.13 18.95 -5.10
C PRO A 184 -3.16 18.29 -6.47
N GLY A 185 -4.10 18.70 -7.31
CA GLY A 185 -4.30 18.14 -8.66
C GLY A 185 -3.27 18.63 -9.69
N SER A 186 -2.46 19.62 -9.35
CA SER A 186 -1.42 20.18 -10.20
C SER A 186 -0.36 20.92 -9.39
N GLU A 187 0.78 21.17 -10.01
CA GLU A 187 1.85 22.00 -9.44
C GLU A 187 1.36 23.43 -9.15
N ALA A 188 0.52 24.00 -10.02
CA ALA A 188 -0.05 25.32 -9.82
C ALA A 188 -0.97 25.37 -8.58
N GLU A 189 -1.79 24.37 -8.37
CA GLU A 189 -2.62 24.27 -7.16
C GLU A 189 -1.77 24.12 -5.90
N ARG A 190 -0.70 23.32 -5.97
CA ARG A 190 0.24 23.13 -4.86
C ARG A 190 0.90 24.46 -4.46
N GLU A 191 1.41 25.22 -5.45
CA GLU A 191 2.02 26.52 -5.20
C GLU A 191 1.03 27.54 -4.66
N GLN A 192 -0.18 27.60 -5.22
CA GLN A 192 -1.24 28.47 -4.73
C GLN A 192 -1.62 28.16 -3.28
N ALA A 193 -1.58 26.90 -2.90
CA ALA A 193 -1.84 26.46 -1.52
C ALA A 193 -0.63 26.65 -0.58
N GLY A 194 0.53 27.08 -1.08
CA GLY A 194 1.76 27.27 -0.30
C GLY A 194 2.33 25.97 0.27
N LEU A 195 2.12 24.84 -0.39
CA LEU A 195 2.56 23.53 0.06
C LEU A 195 3.95 23.21 -0.51
N HIS A 196 4.98 23.34 0.32
CA HIS A 196 6.39 23.18 -0.06
C HIS A 196 7.06 21.94 0.54
N ASP A 197 6.33 21.13 1.31
CA ASP A 197 6.85 19.89 1.85
C ASP A 197 7.28 18.92 0.74
N ILE A 198 8.42 18.26 0.92
CA ILE A 198 9.00 17.38 -0.10
C ILE A 198 8.05 16.25 -0.53
N ASP A 199 7.36 15.63 0.43
CA ASP A 199 6.43 14.54 0.12
C ASP A 199 5.27 15.03 -0.74
N ILE A 200 4.78 16.26 -0.51
CA ILE A 200 3.68 16.84 -1.30
C ILE A 200 4.17 17.26 -2.70
N VAL A 201 5.35 17.89 -2.79
CA VAL A 201 5.96 18.25 -4.08
C VAL A 201 6.14 17.02 -4.95
N GLU A 202 6.77 15.98 -4.42
CA GLU A 202 7.04 14.75 -5.16
C GLU A 202 5.78 13.94 -5.45
N ALA A 203 4.75 13.98 -4.55
CA ALA A 203 3.44 13.39 -4.79
C ALA A 203 2.77 13.98 -6.04
N VAL A 204 2.75 15.32 -6.13
CA VAL A 204 2.18 15.99 -7.30
C VAL A 204 2.95 15.59 -8.56
N GLN A 205 4.30 15.60 -8.52
CA GLN A 205 5.12 15.18 -9.64
C GLN A 205 4.84 13.73 -10.07
N TYR A 206 4.74 12.82 -9.10
CA TYR A 206 4.50 11.41 -9.40
C TYR A 206 3.09 11.17 -9.96
N TYR A 207 2.05 11.66 -9.29
CA TYR A 207 0.68 11.28 -9.62
C TYR A 207 0.04 12.10 -10.75
N THR A 208 0.56 13.30 -11.05
CA THR A 208 -0.07 14.22 -12.01
C THR A 208 0.74 14.43 -13.30
N THR A 209 1.89 13.77 -13.43
CA THR A 209 2.75 13.87 -14.63
C THR A 209 3.02 12.49 -15.23
N ALA A 210 3.67 12.46 -16.39
CA ALA A 210 4.09 11.23 -17.07
C ALA A 210 5.04 10.34 -16.22
N ARG A 211 5.52 10.82 -15.06
CA ARG A 211 6.35 10.04 -14.14
C ARG A 211 5.62 8.81 -13.63
N GLY A 212 4.37 8.94 -13.21
CA GLY A 212 3.62 7.83 -12.64
C GLY A 212 2.10 7.94 -12.76
N GLN A 213 1.58 8.95 -13.49
CA GLN A 213 0.15 9.12 -13.68
C GLN A 213 -0.49 7.91 -14.35
N GLN A 214 -1.60 7.44 -13.80
CA GLN A 214 -2.39 6.32 -14.34
C GLN A 214 -3.90 6.61 -14.27
N PRO A 215 -4.68 6.15 -15.24
CA PRO A 215 -6.14 6.32 -15.21
C PRO A 215 -6.81 5.69 -13.99
N GLY A 216 -6.26 4.58 -13.48
CA GLY A 216 -6.75 3.88 -12.29
C GLY A 216 -6.54 4.64 -10.98
N SER A 217 -5.74 5.72 -11.00
CA SER A 217 -5.40 6.57 -9.86
C SER A 217 -5.86 8.03 -10.10
N PRO A 218 -7.17 8.31 -10.06
CA PRO A 218 -7.72 9.61 -10.46
C PRO A 218 -7.59 10.71 -9.39
N ASN A 219 -6.86 10.50 -8.31
CA ASN A 219 -6.73 11.42 -7.17
C ASN A 219 -8.10 11.83 -6.59
N LYS A 220 -8.94 10.85 -6.28
CA LYS A 220 -10.28 11.06 -5.75
C LYS A 220 -10.45 10.38 -4.40
N LEU A 221 -11.04 11.11 -3.45
CA LEU A 221 -11.31 10.68 -2.09
C LEU A 221 -12.70 11.17 -1.67
N ARG A 222 -13.55 10.28 -1.21
CA ARG A 222 -14.81 10.62 -0.57
C ARG A 222 -14.54 11.12 0.84
N MET A 223 -14.77 12.43 1.10
CA MET A 223 -14.46 13.06 2.38
C MET A 223 -15.21 12.40 3.55
N SER A 224 -16.49 12.06 3.36
CA SER A 224 -17.32 11.45 4.40
C SER A 224 -16.87 10.04 4.83
N SER A 225 -15.94 9.39 4.10
CA SER A 225 -15.36 8.08 4.44
C SER A 225 -14.18 8.15 5.40
N LEU A 226 -13.60 9.32 5.66
CA LEU A 226 -12.36 9.47 6.41
C LEU A 226 -12.47 9.23 7.92
N GLY A 227 -13.66 9.31 8.50
CA GLY A 227 -13.83 9.15 9.95
C GLY A 227 -13.23 7.85 10.52
N PRO A 228 -13.56 6.67 9.98
CA PRO A 228 -12.94 5.40 10.38
C PRO A 228 -11.43 5.38 10.20
N ALA A 229 -10.92 5.95 9.10
CA ALA A 229 -9.48 6.02 8.83
C ALA A 229 -8.75 6.89 9.87
N MET A 230 -9.35 7.98 10.32
CA MET A 230 -8.77 8.84 11.36
C MET A 230 -8.64 8.14 12.73
N ASN A 231 -9.52 7.20 13.04
CA ASN A 231 -9.44 6.41 14.29
C ASN A 231 -8.56 5.16 14.17
N TRP A 232 -8.06 4.85 12.98
CA TRP A 232 -7.28 3.64 12.74
C TRP A 232 -5.79 3.82 13.09
N ASP A 233 -5.15 2.72 13.53
CA ASP A 233 -3.71 2.61 13.70
C ASP A 233 -3.24 1.33 12.99
N ALA A 234 -2.45 1.50 11.94
CA ALA A 234 -1.91 0.40 11.13
C ALA A 234 -1.12 -0.62 11.97
N PHE A 235 -0.51 -0.18 13.06
CA PHE A 235 0.41 -0.96 13.88
C PHE A 235 -0.18 -1.36 15.24
N ALA A 236 -1.47 -1.09 15.47
CA ALA A 236 -2.14 -1.51 16.69
C ALA A 236 -1.97 -3.03 16.89
N PHE A 237 -1.47 -3.42 18.06
CA PHE A 237 -1.16 -4.81 18.43
C PHE A 237 0.02 -5.47 17.70
N ALA A 238 0.86 -4.73 16.97
CA ALA A 238 2.05 -5.30 16.32
C ALA A 238 2.99 -5.98 17.33
N GLU A 239 3.06 -5.49 18.56
CA GLU A 239 3.81 -6.07 19.68
C GLU A 239 3.26 -7.42 20.19
N LEU A 240 2.04 -7.76 19.79
CA LEU A 240 1.38 -9.03 20.15
C LEU A 240 1.28 -9.97 18.96
N LEU A 241 0.91 -9.46 17.78
CA LEU A 241 0.41 -10.25 16.67
C LEU A 241 1.35 -10.32 15.45
N LEU A 242 2.22 -9.31 15.24
CA LEU A 242 3.14 -9.30 14.10
C LEU A 242 4.38 -10.14 14.42
N THR A 243 4.31 -11.43 14.16
CA THR A 243 5.36 -12.41 14.49
C THR A 243 6.12 -12.94 13.28
N GLN A 244 5.62 -12.70 12.07
CA GLN A 244 6.26 -13.12 10.81
C GLN A 244 7.62 -12.43 10.64
N PRO A 245 8.56 -13.04 9.91
CA PRO A 245 9.72 -12.34 9.40
C PRO A 245 9.34 -11.02 8.73
N LEU A 246 10.06 -9.94 9.07
CA LEU A 246 9.69 -8.58 8.69
C LEU A 246 10.88 -7.81 8.13
N HIS A 247 10.75 -7.30 6.92
CA HIS A 247 11.72 -6.41 6.29
C HIS A 247 11.10 -5.04 6.03
N ILE A 248 11.66 -4.00 6.63
CA ILE A 248 11.19 -2.62 6.53
C ILE A 248 12.21 -1.81 5.76
N VAL A 249 11.79 -1.13 4.70
CA VAL A 249 12.62 -0.19 3.93
C VAL A 249 12.09 1.23 4.13
N ILE A 250 12.97 2.15 4.50
CA ILE A 250 12.68 3.58 4.61
C ILE A 250 13.68 4.41 3.81
N GLY A 251 13.27 5.60 3.38
CA GLY A 251 14.17 6.60 2.84
C GLY A 251 14.98 7.28 3.95
N GLY A 252 16.24 7.55 3.68
CA GLY A 252 17.16 8.27 4.56
C GLY A 252 17.45 9.70 4.12
N GLY A 253 16.68 10.24 3.16
CA GLY A 253 16.73 11.61 2.70
C GLY A 253 16.03 12.61 3.63
N ALA A 254 15.65 13.77 3.07
CA ALA A 254 14.92 14.78 3.83
C ALA A 254 13.58 14.21 4.31
N PRO A 255 13.22 14.40 5.59
CA PRO A 255 11.95 13.94 6.12
C PRO A 255 10.80 14.80 5.56
N GLY A 256 9.74 14.14 5.06
CA GLY A 256 8.53 14.80 4.60
C GLY A 256 7.34 14.60 5.52
N ALA A 257 6.22 15.26 5.21
CA ALA A 257 5.00 15.31 6.02
C ALA A 257 4.33 13.94 6.17
N PHE A 258 4.51 13.02 5.22
CA PHE A 258 3.94 11.67 5.36
C PHE A 258 4.61 10.86 6.48
N GLY A 259 5.82 11.21 6.87
CA GLY A 259 6.48 10.66 8.04
C GLY A 259 6.72 9.15 7.98
N SER A 260 6.88 8.58 6.79
CA SER A 260 7.11 7.14 6.59
C SER A 260 8.40 6.63 7.24
N TYR A 261 9.41 7.50 7.35
CA TYR A 261 10.63 7.19 8.11
C TYR A 261 10.32 6.94 9.59
N ARG A 262 9.50 7.79 10.19
CA ARG A 262 9.04 7.65 11.58
C ARG A 262 8.21 6.38 11.77
N ASP A 263 7.27 6.15 10.86
CA ASP A 263 6.42 4.95 10.88
C ASP A 263 7.24 3.67 10.74
N GLY A 264 8.30 3.69 9.91
CA GLY A 264 9.23 2.57 9.80
C GLY A 264 9.98 2.26 11.09
N PHE A 265 10.48 3.28 11.78
CA PHE A 265 11.12 3.11 13.11
C PHE A 265 10.12 2.64 14.16
N GLU A 266 8.91 3.19 14.19
CA GLU A 266 7.86 2.77 15.12
C GLU A 266 7.49 1.30 14.88
N LEU A 267 7.24 0.91 13.63
CA LEU A 267 6.95 -0.47 13.28
C LEU A 267 8.09 -1.42 13.69
N PHE A 268 9.34 -1.04 13.40
CA PHE A 268 10.49 -1.84 13.81
C PHE A 268 10.57 -2.00 15.33
N GLY A 269 10.31 -0.94 16.09
CA GLY A 269 10.28 -0.98 17.55
C GLY A 269 9.16 -1.86 18.11
N ARG A 270 7.94 -1.74 17.56
CA ARG A 270 6.73 -2.43 18.05
C ARG A 270 6.64 -3.89 17.64
N ALA A 271 7.05 -4.23 16.41
CA ALA A 271 6.87 -5.58 15.88
C ALA A 271 7.47 -6.67 16.77
N ARG A 272 6.66 -7.69 17.11
CA ARG A 272 7.07 -8.86 17.88
C ARG A 272 7.99 -9.82 17.12
N SER A 273 8.08 -9.67 15.80
CA SER A 273 8.91 -10.51 14.95
C SER A 273 10.32 -10.68 15.54
N GLN A 274 10.78 -11.93 15.63
CA GLN A 274 12.15 -12.27 16.04
C GLN A 274 13.16 -12.09 14.90
N GLN A 275 12.69 -12.08 13.66
CA GLN A 275 13.49 -11.91 12.46
C GLN A 275 13.02 -10.64 11.75
N LYS A 276 13.43 -9.49 12.27
CA LYS A 276 13.08 -8.19 11.70
C LYS A 276 14.30 -7.39 11.32
N ARG A 277 14.20 -6.68 10.19
CA ARG A 277 15.26 -5.83 9.67
C ARG A 277 14.71 -4.48 9.24
N LEU A 278 15.43 -3.42 9.54
CA LEU A 278 15.21 -2.07 9.04
C LEU A 278 16.34 -1.72 8.07
N GLN A 279 16.00 -1.44 6.83
CA GLN A 279 16.90 -0.93 5.80
C GLN A 279 16.64 0.56 5.60
N ILE A 280 17.69 1.36 5.69
CA ILE A 280 17.67 2.78 5.35
C ILE A 280 18.36 2.93 4.01
N VAL A 281 17.67 3.48 3.01
CA VAL A 281 18.25 3.86 1.73
C VAL A 281 18.71 5.30 1.83
N GLU A 282 20.00 5.49 2.07
CA GLU A 282 20.56 6.83 2.33
C GLU A 282 20.32 7.78 1.17
N GLY A 283 19.95 9.02 1.50
CA GLY A 283 19.68 10.08 0.54
C GLY A 283 18.36 9.96 -0.23
N ALA A 284 17.69 8.80 -0.18
CA ALA A 284 16.44 8.59 -0.90
C ALA A 284 15.26 9.28 -0.19
N SER A 285 14.42 9.96 -0.96
CA SER A 285 13.13 10.48 -0.50
C SER A 285 12.08 9.36 -0.40
N HIS A 286 10.87 9.70 0.04
CA HIS A 286 9.71 8.81 -0.01
C HIS A 286 9.42 8.34 -1.44
N TYR A 287 9.42 9.26 -2.40
CA TYR A 287 9.07 8.99 -3.79
C TYR A 287 10.23 8.48 -4.65
N ASP A 288 11.48 8.63 -4.23
CA ASP A 288 12.59 7.93 -4.86
C ASP A 288 12.43 6.42 -4.75
N LEU A 289 11.88 5.95 -3.62
CA LEU A 289 11.54 4.53 -3.42
C LEU A 289 10.28 4.08 -4.17
N TYR A 290 9.61 4.96 -4.93
CA TYR A 290 8.52 4.56 -5.82
C TYR A 290 9.03 4.11 -7.19
N ASP A 291 10.00 4.81 -7.79
CA ASP A 291 10.36 4.62 -9.19
C ASP A 291 11.82 4.93 -9.56
N GLN A 292 12.59 5.57 -8.66
CA GLN A 292 13.97 5.89 -9.02
C GLN A 292 14.84 4.61 -8.98
N PRO A 293 15.51 4.25 -10.10
CA PRO A 293 16.19 2.96 -10.23
C PRO A 293 17.24 2.69 -9.16
N ASP A 294 17.98 3.71 -8.74
CA ASP A 294 19.04 3.57 -7.74
C ASP A 294 18.46 3.26 -6.35
N ALA A 295 17.41 3.96 -5.95
CA ALA A 295 16.76 3.76 -4.64
C ALA A 295 15.99 2.43 -4.61
N THR A 296 15.17 2.17 -5.62
CA THR A 296 14.40 0.92 -5.73
C THR A 296 15.31 -0.29 -5.91
N GLY A 297 16.43 -0.14 -6.64
CA GLY A 297 17.44 -1.18 -6.79
C GLY A 297 18.10 -1.57 -5.47
N GLN A 298 18.45 -0.58 -4.64
CA GLN A 298 18.98 -0.83 -3.28
C GLN A 298 17.95 -1.53 -2.39
N ALA A 299 16.68 -1.13 -2.44
CA ALA A 299 15.59 -1.78 -1.71
C ALA A 299 15.44 -3.24 -2.16
N LEU A 300 15.33 -3.48 -3.45
CA LEU A 300 15.15 -4.82 -4.04
C LEU A 300 16.34 -5.76 -3.80
N ALA A 301 17.55 -5.23 -3.75
CA ALA A 301 18.76 -6.01 -3.42
C ALA A 301 18.68 -6.70 -2.04
N GLN A 302 17.81 -6.22 -1.15
CA GLN A 302 17.56 -6.83 0.17
C GLN A 302 16.19 -7.54 0.24
N ILE A 303 15.16 -7.01 -0.42
CA ILE A 303 13.81 -7.58 -0.42
C ILE A 303 13.78 -8.95 -1.12
N VAL A 304 14.45 -9.09 -2.28
CA VAL A 304 14.46 -10.37 -3.02
C VAL A 304 15.11 -11.50 -2.22
N PRO A 305 16.33 -11.34 -1.66
CA PRO A 305 16.92 -12.36 -0.80
C PRO A 305 16.07 -12.64 0.46
N PHE A 306 15.44 -11.62 1.05
CA PHE A 306 14.55 -11.79 2.19
C PHE A 306 13.40 -12.74 1.85
N PHE A 307 12.66 -12.51 0.78
CA PHE A 307 11.58 -13.41 0.39
C PHE A 307 12.07 -14.79 0.01
N ARG A 308 13.21 -14.91 -0.68
CA ARG A 308 13.82 -16.22 -0.98
C ARG A 308 14.14 -17.02 0.29
N GLN A 309 14.62 -16.33 1.33
CA GLN A 309 14.95 -16.99 2.60
C GLN A 309 13.71 -17.48 3.36
N HIS A 310 12.60 -16.72 3.31
CA HIS A 310 11.44 -16.96 4.16
C HIS A 310 10.25 -17.61 3.44
N LEU A 311 10.30 -17.67 2.10
CA LEU A 311 9.31 -18.33 1.24
C LEU A 311 9.95 -19.44 0.41
N ALA A 312 11.16 -19.92 0.78
CA ALA A 312 11.79 -21.05 0.12
C ALA A 312 10.92 -22.30 0.32
N GLN A 313 10.69 -23.02 -0.77
CA GLN A 313 10.10 -24.36 -0.73
C GLN A 313 11.00 -25.27 0.13
N ALA A 314 10.38 -25.97 1.07
CA ALA A 314 11.04 -27.00 1.85
C ALA A 314 11.46 -28.19 0.98
#